data_f446f715a13dfa70202fe00d0bef6412
#
_entry.id   f446f715a13dfa70202fe00d0bef6412
#
_cell.length_a   1.000
_cell.length_b   1.000
_cell.length_c   1.000
_cell.angle_alpha   90.00
_cell.angle_beta   90.00
_cell.angle_gamma   90.00
#
_symmetry.space_group_name_H-M   'P 1'
#
loop_
_entity.id
_entity.type
_entity.pdbx_description
1 polymer ?
#
loop_
_entity_poly.entity_id
_entity_poly.type
_entity_poly.pdbx_seq_one_letter_code
_entity_poly.pdbx_strand_id
1 'polypeptide(L)'
;WLSLLFLRFWLPATFDLLSWEPASLFPVSPVLLLDRISWPYALALSTLALAAILTDISRSTETNRLTWVGSLAFTALGILAAMAGNPLTLMLAWAALDLIELVIMLLRVNPVEQREQVVITFSARAAGILALAAAAGLSSEIPLSFTQIAPQSSIFLLLGAGLRLGVFPLHLPFLEQAPLQRGLGTLFTLLPAG
;
A
#
# COMPACT_ATOMS: atom_id res chain seq x y z
N TRP A 1 -8.43 -13.18 8.79
CA TRP A 1 -7.51 -14.30 8.59
C TRP A 1 -8.25 -15.57 8.18
N LEU A 2 -9.18 -16.07 8.99
CA LEU A 2 -9.99 -17.27 8.67
C LEU A 2 -10.74 -17.13 7.34
N SER A 3 -11.31 -15.97 7.05
CA SER A 3 -12.00 -15.71 5.78
C SER A 3 -11.09 -15.90 4.57
N LEU A 4 -9.83 -15.44 4.66
CA LEU A 4 -8.84 -15.62 3.58
C LEU A 4 -8.49 -17.10 3.37
N LEU A 5 -8.45 -17.91 4.45
CA LEU A 5 -8.24 -19.34 4.33
C LEU A 5 -9.41 -20.02 3.58
N PHE A 6 -10.64 -19.64 3.89
CA PHE A 6 -11.81 -20.20 3.20
C PHE A 6 -11.89 -19.74 1.74
N LEU A 7 -11.52 -18.50 1.43
CA LEU A 7 -11.52 -17.97 0.07
C LEU A 7 -10.57 -18.71 -0.89
N ARG A 8 -9.59 -19.45 -0.37
CA ARG A 8 -8.72 -20.32 -1.18
C ARG A 8 -9.48 -21.29 -2.07
N PHE A 9 -10.62 -21.81 -1.57
CA PHE A 9 -11.42 -22.79 -2.31
C PHE A 9 -12.22 -22.19 -3.47
N TRP A 10 -12.32 -20.86 -3.53
CA TRP A 10 -13.12 -20.10 -4.49
C TRP A 10 -12.27 -19.28 -5.45
N LEU A 11 -10.96 -19.53 -5.49
CA LEU A 11 -10.04 -18.86 -6.38
C LEU A 11 -10.22 -19.33 -7.83
N PRO A 12 -10.14 -18.39 -8.83
CA PRO A 12 -10.01 -16.94 -8.69
C PRO A 12 -11.34 -16.26 -8.37
N ALA A 13 -11.31 -15.23 -7.53
CA ALA A 13 -12.47 -14.41 -7.20
C ALA A 13 -12.21 -12.94 -7.59
N THR A 14 -13.18 -12.34 -8.28
CA THR A 14 -13.16 -10.93 -8.67
C THR A 14 -14.27 -10.20 -7.94
N PHE A 15 -13.97 -9.00 -7.44
CA PHE A 15 -14.92 -8.14 -6.74
C PHE A 15 -14.88 -6.75 -7.38
N ASP A 16 -15.97 -6.38 -8.06
CA ASP A 16 -16.15 -5.03 -8.59
C ASP A 16 -16.56 -4.12 -7.43
N LEU A 17 -15.76 -3.07 -7.16
CA LEU A 17 -15.99 -2.19 -6.02
C LEU A 17 -17.08 -1.15 -6.32
N LEU A 18 -16.92 -0.38 -7.37
CA LEU A 18 -17.81 0.71 -7.76
C LEU A 18 -17.62 1.03 -9.23
N SER A 19 -18.68 1.47 -9.92
CA SER A 19 -18.55 2.10 -11.23
C SER A 19 -17.80 3.42 -11.09
N TRP A 20 -16.63 3.54 -11.75
CA TRP A 20 -15.81 4.73 -11.70
C TRP A 20 -16.28 5.75 -12.74
N GLU A 21 -16.67 6.91 -12.28
CA GLU A 21 -16.91 8.08 -13.13
C GLU A 21 -16.02 9.24 -12.61
N PRO A 22 -15.25 9.89 -13.45
CA PRO A 22 -15.31 9.99 -14.90
C PRO A 22 -14.48 8.94 -15.65
N ALA A 23 -15.11 8.23 -16.56
CA ALA A 23 -14.46 7.25 -17.45
C ALA A 23 -13.42 7.88 -18.40
N SER A 24 -13.41 9.21 -18.54
CA SER A 24 -12.46 9.94 -19.36
C SER A 24 -11.01 9.90 -18.84
N LEU A 25 -10.82 9.76 -17.53
CA LEU A 25 -9.48 9.65 -16.91
C LEU A 25 -9.00 8.21 -16.82
N PHE A 26 -9.91 7.30 -16.46
CA PHE A 26 -9.65 5.89 -16.37
C PHE A 26 -10.84 5.12 -16.94
N PRO A 27 -10.69 4.41 -18.07
CA PRO A 27 -11.78 3.67 -18.70
C PRO A 27 -12.15 2.40 -17.92
N VAL A 28 -11.47 2.10 -16.82
CA VAL A 28 -11.64 0.86 -16.06
C VAL A 28 -12.05 1.19 -14.63
N SER A 29 -13.09 0.52 -14.14
CA SER A 29 -13.54 0.64 -12.74
C SER A 29 -12.58 -0.07 -11.77
N PRO A 30 -12.51 0.34 -10.48
CA PRO A 30 -11.72 -0.34 -9.48
C PRO A 30 -12.20 -1.78 -9.26
N VAL A 31 -11.29 -2.73 -9.39
CA VAL A 31 -11.55 -4.17 -9.26
C VAL A 31 -10.55 -4.79 -8.30
N LEU A 32 -11.02 -5.63 -7.39
CA LEU A 32 -10.19 -6.49 -6.57
C LEU A 32 -10.15 -7.88 -7.19
N LEU A 33 -8.95 -8.41 -7.35
CA LEU A 33 -8.70 -9.75 -7.87
C LEU A 33 -7.96 -10.57 -6.80
N LEU A 34 -8.61 -11.62 -6.35
CA LEU A 34 -7.98 -12.62 -5.50
C LEU A 34 -7.66 -13.85 -6.35
N ASP A 35 -6.40 -14.01 -6.71
CA ASP A 35 -5.90 -15.10 -7.51
C ASP A 35 -4.88 -15.99 -6.73
N ARG A 36 -4.24 -16.90 -7.43
CA ARG A 36 -3.23 -17.81 -6.84
C ARG A 36 -1.96 -17.09 -6.39
N ILE A 37 -1.72 -15.87 -6.90
CA ILE A 37 -0.55 -15.06 -6.55
C ILE A 37 -0.89 -14.09 -5.42
N SER A 38 -1.97 -13.34 -5.54
CA SER A 38 -2.39 -12.34 -4.54
C SER A 38 -2.85 -12.95 -3.22
N TRP A 39 -3.45 -14.16 -3.26
CA TRP A 39 -3.92 -14.85 -2.06
C TRP A 39 -2.83 -15.11 -1.00
N PRO A 40 -1.65 -15.69 -1.33
CA PRO A 40 -0.60 -15.91 -0.34
C PRO A 40 -0.04 -14.60 0.24
N TYR A 41 0.02 -13.52 -0.55
CA TYR A 41 0.41 -12.20 -0.04
C TYR A 41 -0.62 -11.66 0.95
N ALA A 42 -1.90 -11.68 0.61
CA ALA A 42 -2.97 -11.26 1.51
C ALA A 42 -2.96 -12.08 2.82
N LEU A 43 -2.73 -13.39 2.74
CA LEU A 43 -2.61 -14.27 3.90
C LEU A 43 -1.37 -13.93 4.73
N ALA A 44 -0.22 -13.69 4.10
CA ALA A 44 1.02 -13.31 4.79
C ALA A 44 0.85 -11.98 5.53
N LEU A 45 0.29 -10.96 4.88
CA LEU A 45 0.02 -9.66 5.49
C LEU A 45 -0.93 -9.77 6.68
N SER A 46 -2.02 -10.54 6.54
CA SER A 46 -2.96 -10.76 7.64
C SER A 46 -2.36 -11.53 8.80
N THR A 47 -1.45 -12.48 8.53
CA THR A 47 -0.71 -13.23 9.55
C THR A 47 0.27 -12.34 10.30
N LEU A 48 1.02 -11.50 9.59
CA LEU A 48 1.92 -10.51 10.18
C LEU A 48 1.16 -9.52 11.07
N ALA A 49 0.02 -9.03 10.60
CA ALA A 49 -0.83 -8.14 11.39
C ALA A 49 -1.33 -8.81 12.66
N LEU A 50 -1.82 -10.05 12.57
CA LEU A 50 -2.25 -10.83 13.72
C LEU A 50 -1.10 -11.02 14.73
N ALA A 51 0.10 -11.39 14.25
CA ALA A 51 1.28 -11.56 15.08
C ALA A 51 1.69 -10.24 15.76
N ALA A 52 1.64 -9.12 15.03
CA ALA A 52 1.93 -7.79 15.58
C ALA A 52 0.94 -7.40 16.68
N ILE A 53 -0.37 -7.61 16.44
CA ILE A 53 -1.43 -7.32 17.41
C ILE A 53 -1.27 -8.20 18.67
N LEU A 54 -1.06 -9.50 18.52
CA LEU A 54 -0.88 -10.40 19.66
C LEU A 54 0.38 -10.05 20.47
N THR A 55 1.45 -9.63 19.78
CA THR A 55 2.67 -9.19 20.46
C THR A 55 2.45 -7.89 21.24
N ASP A 56 1.69 -6.96 20.66
CA ASP A 56 1.35 -5.70 21.32
C ASP A 56 0.48 -5.93 22.56
N ILE A 57 -0.54 -6.78 22.48
CA ILE A 57 -1.37 -7.17 23.62
C ILE A 57 -0.54 -7.79 24.75
N SER A 58 0.43 -8.63 24.42
CA SER A 58 1.22 -9.35 25.41
C SER A 58 2.26 -8.47 26.13
N ARG A 59 2.61 -7.32 25.55
CA ARG A 59 3.72 -6.47 26.03
C ARG A 59 3.33 -5.10 26.54
N SER A 60 2.17 -4.56 26.12
CA SER A 60 1.77 -3.21 26.50
C SER A 60 0.89 -3.21 27.73
N THR A 61 1.32 -2.45 28.74
CA THR A 61 0.50 -2.12 29.92
C THR A 61 -0.48 -0.97 29.64
N GLU A 62 -0.23 -0.17 28.61
CA GLU A 62 -1.07 0.94 28.16
C GLU A 62 -1.33 0.84 26.66
N THR A 63 -2.51 0.37 26.28
CA THR A 63 -2.94 0.31 24.88
C THR A 63 -3.52 1.64 24.42
N ASN A 64 -2.85 2.30 23.48
CA ASN A 64 -3.41 3.48 22.82
C ASN A 64 -4.38 3.04 21.71
N ARG A 65 -5.66 3.40 21.83
CA ARG A 65 -6.72 3.07 20.84
C ARG A 65 -6.35 3.51 19.42
N LEU A 66 -5.70 4.66 19.26
CA LEU A 66 -5.24 5.18 17.96
C LEU A 66 -4.22 4.25 17.30
N THR A 67 -3.35 3.62 18.08
CA THR A 67 -2.38 2.64 17.57
C THR A 67 -3.08 1.44 16.95
N TRP A 68 -4.09 0.91 17.61
CA TRP A 68 -4.84 -0.25 17.13
C TRP A 68 -5.64 0.06 15.87
N VAL A 69 -6.38 1.18 15.89
CA VAL A 69 -7.13 1.62 14.71
C VAL A 69 -6.19 1.84 13.52
N GLY A 70 -5.06 2.51 13.75
CA GLY A 70 -4.06 2.75 12.71
C GLY A 70 -3.49 1.46 12.13
N SER A 71 -3.10 0.49 12.98
CA SER A 71 -2.54 -0.79 12.51
C SER A 71 -3.55 -1.62 11.73
N LEU A 72 -4.81 -1.66 12.18
CA LEU A 72 -5.88 -2.37 11.48
C LEU A 72 -6.20 -1.71 10.13
N ALA A 73 -6.33 -0.38 10.09
CA ALA A 73 -6.59 0.35 8.85
C ALA A 73 -5.44 0.17 7.85
N PHE A 74 -4.20 0.25 8.33
CA PHE A 74 -3.01 0.05 7.51
C PHE A 74 -2.94 -1.35 6.93
N THR A 75 -3.23 -2.37 7.74
CA THR A 75 -3.29 -3.77 7.29
C THR A 75 -4.40 -3.99 6.28
N ALA A 76 -5.59 -3.44 6.52
CA ALA A 76 -6.71 -3.57 5.59
C ALA A 76 -6.37 -2.98 4.21
N LEU A 77 -5.77 -1.79 4.18
CA LEU A 77 -5.33 -1.16 2.93
C LEU A 77 -4.18 -1.92 2.25
N GLY A 78 -3.26 -2.50 3.02
CA GLY A 78 -2.20 -3.36 2.48
C GLY A 78 -2.77 -4.61 1.79
N ILE A 79 -3.77 -5.24 2.40
CA ILE A 79 -4.48 -6.37 1.79
C ILE A 79 -5.23 -5.92 0.52
N LEU A 80 -5.91 -4.76 0.54
CA LEU A 80 -6.56 -4.20 -0.65
C LEU A 80 -5.55 -3.91 -1.78
N ALA A 81 -4.37 -3.39 -1.45
CA ALA A 81 -3.31 -3.17 -2.43
C ALA A 81 -2.81 -4.50 -3.04
N ALA A 82 -2.61 -5.53 -2.21
CA ALA A 82 -2.19 -6.86 -2.67
C ALA A 82 -3.25 -7.55 -3.55
N MET A 83 -4.52 -7.20 -3.38
CA MET A 83 -5.65 -7.71 -4.18
C MET A 83 -6.01 -6.79 -5.36
N ALA A 84 -5.24 -5.75 -5.65
CA ALA A 84 -5.56 -4.82 -6.73
C ALA A 84 -5.55 -5.55 -8.09
N GLY A 85 -6.71 -5.61 -8.75
CA GLY A 85 -6.87 -6.26 -10.05
C GLY A 85 -6.46 -5.38 -11.24
N ASN A 86 -6.35 -4.07 -11.02
CA ASN A 86 -5.92 -3.12 -12.04
C ASN A 86 -5.12 -1.96 -11.44
N PRO A 87 -4.38 -1.20 -12.28
CA PRO A 87 -3.54 -0.08 -11.82
C PRO A 87 -4.32 1.02 -11.10
N LEU A 88 -5.58 1.27 -11.46
CA LEU A 88 -6.41 2.25 -10.78
C LEU A 88 -6.67 1.84 -9.32
N THR A 89 -7.06 0.59 -9.09
CA THR A 89 -7.26 0.04 -7.75
C THR A 89 -5.97 0.12 -6.92
N LEU A 90 -4.84 -0.21 -7.53
CA LEU A 90 -3.53 -0.12 -6.88
C LEU A 90 -3.18 1.31 -6.49
N MET A 91 -3.38 2.29 -7.39
CA MET A 91 -3.14 3.71 -7.09
C MET A 91 -4.00 4.21 -5.93
N LEU A 92 -5.28 3.87 -5.93
CA LEU A 92 -6.20 4.26 -4.85
C LEU A 92 -5.79 3.65 -3.51
N ALA A 93 -5.46 2.36 -3.50
CA ALA A 93 -4.99 1.68 -2.29
C ALA A 93 -3.66 2.26 -1.78
N TRP A 94 -2.71 2.54 -2.68
CA TRP A 94 -1.44 3.17 -2.32
C TRP A 94 -1.61 4.60 -1.81
N ALA A 95 -2.44 5.41 -2.46
CA ALA A 95 -2.73 6.77 -1.99
C ALA A 95 -3.34 6.76 -0.59
N ALA A 96 -4.28 5.86 -0.33
CA ALA A 96 -4.90 5.72 0.98
C ALA A 96 -3.89 5.23 2.05
N LEU A 97 -3.02 4.27 1.71
CA LEU A 97 -1.92 3.81 2.58
C LEU A 97 -0.99 4.96 2.96
N ASP A 98 -0.52 5.72 1.97
CA ASP A 98 0.44 6.80 2.18
C ASP A 98 -0.18 7.95 3.00
N LEU A 99 -1.47 8.25 2.80
CA LEU A 99 -2.19 9.25 3.60
C LEU A 99 -2.34 8.81 5.06
N ILE A 100 -2.72 7.55 5.31
CA ILE A 100 -2.84 7.04 6.68
C ILE A 100 -1.48 7.03 7.37
N GLU A 101 -0.43 6.59 6.66
CA GLU A 101 0.94 6.62 7.18
C GLU A 101 1.36 8.04 7.54
N LEU A 102 1.16 8.99 6.62
CA LEU A 102 1.46 10.41 6.87
C LEU A 102 0.78 10.93 8.12
N VAL A 103 -0.52 10.69 8.26
CA VAL A 103 -1.31 11.14 9.42
C VAL A 103 -0.77 10.52 10.71
N ILE A 104 -0.54 9.19 10.73
CA ILE A 104 -0.03 8.51 11.92
C ILE A 104 1.37 9.03 12.29
N MET A 105 2.25 9.20 11.32
CA MET A 105 3.60 9.68 11.55
C MET A 105 3.60 11.12 12.06
N LEU A 106 2.83 12.02 11.46
CA LEU A 106 2.74 13.42 11.90
C LEU A 106 2.15 13.57 13.31
N LEU A 107 1.25 12.68 13.71
CA LEU A 107 0.69 12.66 15.06
C LEU A 107 1.68 12.14 16.13
N ARG A 108 2.66 11.33 15.73
CA ARG A 108 3.59 10.67 16.66
C ARG A 108 4.96 11.29 16.74
N VAL A 109 5.39 11.94 15.66
CA VAL A 109 6.75 12.50 15.56
C VAL A 109 6.78 13.92 16.12
N ASN A 110 7.52 14.11 17.22
CA ASN A 110 7.59 15.39 17.90
C ASN A 110 8.73 16.33 17.48
N PRO A 111 9.93 15.89 17.14
CA PRO A 111 10.96 16.84 16.64
C PRO A 111 10.60 17.34 15.24
N VAL A 112 10.80 18.65 15.01
CA VAL A 112 10.51 19.30 13.72
C VAL A 112 11.31 18.68 12.57
N GLU A 113 12.57 18.35 12.82
CA GLU A 113 13.46 17.70 11.84
C GLU A 113 12.95 16.36 11.34
N GLN A 114 12.36 15.55 12.23
CA GLN A 114 11.77 14.27 11.84
C GLN A 114 10.47 14.46 11.04
N ARG A 115 9.71 15.53 11.28
CA ARG A 115 8.52 15.84 10.47
C ARG A 115 8.87 16.17 9.03
N GLU A 116 9.96 16.86 8.81
CA GLU A 116 10.47 17.14 7.47
C GLU A 116 10.78 15.85 6.71
N GLN A 117 11.45 14.90 7.35
CA GLN A 117 11.74 13.59 6.76
C GLN A 117 10.46 12.80 6.41
N VAL A 118 9.43 12.85 7.27
CA VAL A 118 8.13 12.25 6.98
C VAL A 118 7.51 12.83 5.72
N VAL A 119 7.52 14.17 5.58
CA VAL A 119 6.98 14.85 4.40
C VAL A 119 7.77 14.51 3.13
N ILE A 120 9.10 14.47 3.22
CA ILE A 120 9.96 14.09 2.10
C ILE A 120 9.66 12.65 1.64
N THR A 121 9.57 11.71 2.58
CA THR A 121 9.24 10.31 2.28
C THR A 121 7.87 10.19 1.63
N PHE A 122 6.86 10.88 2.17
CA PHE A 122 5.53 10.93 1.58
C PHE A 122 5.57 11.51 0.15
N SER A 123 6.31 12.59 -0.06
CA SER A 123 6.44 13.22 -1.38
C SER A 123 7.07 12.29 -2.42
N ALA A 124 8.09 11.52 -2.03
CA ALA A 124 8.72 10.52 -2.90
C ALA A 124 7.73 9.40 -3.29
N ARG A 125 6.93 8.91 -2.34
CA ARG A 125 5.91 7.89 -2.63
C ARG A 125 4.76 8.45 -3.46
N ALA A 126 4.32 9.67 -3.19
CA ALA A 126 3.32 10.35 -4.01
C ALA A 126 3.80 10.54 -5.46
N ALA A 127 5.09 10.86 -5.65
CA ALA A 127 5.69 10.88 -6.99
C ALA A 127 5.65 9.50 -7.65
N GLY A 128 5.80 8.40 -6.90
CA GLY A 128 5.62 7.04 -7.39
C GLY A 128 4.19 6.76 -7.89
N ILE A 129 3.18 7.25 -7.17
CA ILE A 129 1.77 7.15 -7.61
C ILE A 129 1.55 7.96 -8.88
N LEU A 130 2.12 9.17 -8.98
CA LEU A 130 2.03 10.00 -10.20
C LEU A 130 2.74 9.32 -11.39
N ALA A 131 3.85 8.64 -11.17
CA ALA A 131 4.51 7.85 -12.21
C ALA A 131 3.61 6.70 -12.70
N LEU A 132 2.91 6.00 -11.80
CA LEU A 132 1.95 4.98 -12.17
C LEU A 132 0.76 5.56 -12.95
N ALA A 133 0.26 6.74 -12.54
CA ALA A 133 -0.78 7.46 -13.27
C ALA A 133 -0.33 7.87 -14.68
N ALA A 134 0.91 8.33 -14.83
CA ALA A 134 1.49 8.65 -16.12
C ALA A 134 1.63 7.39 -17.00
N ALA A 135 2.05 6.25 -16.42
CA ALA A 135 2.07 4.97 -17.14
C ALA A 135 0.69 4.59 -17.68
N ALA A 136 -0.35 4.79 -16.86
CA ALA A 136 -1.73 4.52 -17.27
C ALA A 136 -2.22 5.48 -18.38
N GLY A 137 -1.89 6.77 -18.27
CA GLY A 137 -2.24 7.78 -19.29
C GLY A 137 -1.56 7.57 -20.63
N LEU A 138 -0.32 7.07 -20.65
CA LEU A 138 0.40 6.74 -21.89
C LEU A 138 -0.09 5.47 -22.56
N SER A 139 -0.87 4.65 -21.86
CA SER A 139 -1.47 3.41 -22.38
C SER A 139 -2.88 3.62 -22.92
N SER A 140 -3.18 4.80 -23.46
CA SER A 140 -4.54 5.24 -23.82
C SER A 140 -5.25 4.35 -24.85
N GLU A 141 -4.52 3.61 -25.69
CA GLU A 141 -5.11 2.71 -26.69
C GLU A 141 -5.45 1.31 -26.14
N ILE A 142 -4.71 0.87 -25.11
CA ILE A 142 -4.93 -0.43 -24.46
C ILE A 142 -4.98 -0.16 -22.96
N PRO A 143 -6.08 -0.50 -22.28
CA PRO A 143 -6.15 -0.30 -20.83
C PRO A 143 -4.97 -0.99 -20.16
N LEU A 144 -4.21 -0.23 -19.36
CA LEU A 144 -3.04 -0.75 -18.66
C LEU A 144 -3.49 -1.93 -17.78
N SER A 145 -3.05 -3.10 -18.15
CA SER A 145 -3.25 -4.32 -17.35
C SER A 145 -1.89 -4.86 -16.91
N PHE A 146 -1.83 -5.53 -15.78
CA PHE A 146 -0.58 -6.15 -15.31
C PHE A 146 -0.10 -7.30 -16.23
N THR A 147 -0.94 -7.76 -17.14
CA THR A 147 -0.64 -8.83 -18.10
C THR A 147 -0.08 -8.31 -19.43
N GLN A 148 -0.37 -7.05 -19.78
CA GLN A 148 0.09 -6.45 -21.04
C GLN A 148 0.59 -5.03 -20.75
N ILE A 149 1.90 -4.87 -20.71
CA ILE A 149 2.55 -3.58 -20.42
C ILE A 149 3.21 -3.09 -21.70
N ALA A 150 2.81 -1.90 -22.16
CA ALA A 150 3.47 -1.25 -23.27
C ALA A 150 4.92 -0.85 -22.89
N PRO A 151 5.90 -0.95 -23.80
CA PRO A 151 7.30 -0.61 -23.49
C PRO A 151 7.49 0.81 -22.93
N GLN A 152 6.70 1.76 -23.39
CA GLN A 152 6.75 3.15 -22.92
C GLN A 152 6.25 3.29 -21.49
N SER A 153 5.24 2.52 -21.10
CA SER A 153 4.68 2.52 -19.74
C SER A 153 5.57 1.78 -18.74
N SER A 154 6.40 0.84 -19.20
CA SER A 154 7.27 0.03 -18.34
C SER A 154 8.29 0.86 -17.57
N ILE A 155 8.81 1.94 -18.18
CA ILE A 155 9.78 2.85 -17.54
C ILE A 155 9.11 3.58 -16.36
N PHE A 156 7.89 4.08 -16.54
CA PHE A 156 7.15 4.76 -15.48
C PHE A 156 6.72 3.81 -14.37
N LEU A 157 6.38 2.55 -14.70
CA LEU A 157 6.10 1.52 -13.70
C LEU A 157 7.34 1.19 -12.87
N LEU A 158 8.50 1.06 -13.51
CA LEU A 158 9.77 0.80 -12.84
C LEU A 158 10.17 1.97 -11.94
N LEU A 159 9.99 3.20 -12.41
CA LEU A 159 10.24 4.42 -11.66
C LEU A 159 9.28 4.50 -10.45
N GLY A 160 8.00 4.23 -10.65
CA GLY A 160 7.01 4.21 -9.58
C GLY A 160 7.34 3.16 -8.51
N ALA A 161 7.68 1.94 -8.92
CA ALA A 161 8.11 0.88 -8.02
C ALA A 161 9.41 1.26 -7.28
N GLY A 162 10.40 1.82 -7.97
CA GLY A 162 11.66 2.25 -7.37
C GLY A 162 11.49 3.36 -6.34
N LEU A 163 10.63 4.33 -6.61
CA LEU A 163 10.28 5.38 -5.64
C LEU A 163 9.55 4.81 -4.42
N ARG A 164 8.66 3.85 -4.63
CA ARG A 164 7.90 3.24 -3.54
C ARG A 164 8.75 2.34 -2.66
N LEU A 165 9.61 1.52 -3.26
CA LEU A 165 10.57 0.67 -2.54
C LEU A 165 11.70 1.46 -1.88
N GLY A 166 11.78 2.76 -2.19
CA GLY A 166 12.85 3.61 -1.68
C GLY A 166 14.21 3.35 -2.30
N VAL A 167 14.24 2.72 -3.45
CA VAL A 167 15.47 2.57 -4.24
C VAL A 167 15.85 3.90 -4.85
N PHE A 168 14.87 4.75 -5.15
CA PHE A 168 15.04 6.10 -5.65
C PHE A 168 14.36 7.12 -4.74
N PRO A 169 14.94 8.29 -4.55
CA PRO A 169 16.33 8.65 -4.81
C PRO A 169 17.28 8.06 -3.75
N LEU A 170 18.41 7.54 -4.20
CA LEU A 170 19.40 6.82 -3.37
C LEU A 170 20.00 7.62 -2.20
N HIS A 171 19.80 8.94 -2.19
CA HIS A 171 20.39 9.86 -1.20
C HIS A 171 19.41 10.32 -0.13
N LEU A 172 18.13 9.97 -0.22
CA LEU A 172 17.19 10.32 0.85
C LEU A 172 17.37 9.35 2.01
N PRO A 173 17.62 9.88 3.23
CA PRO A 173 17.64 9.04 4.41
C PRO A 173 16.21 8.52 4.63
N PHE A 174 16.05 7.20 4.51
CA PHE A 174 14.83 6.57 5.01
C PHE A 174 14.76 6.82 6.52
N LEU A 175 13.56 6.96 7.03
CA LEU A 175 13.31 7.08 8.48
C LEU A 175 13.82 5.80 9.17
N GLU A 176 15.13 5.74 9.41
CA GLU A 176 15.78 4.59 10.04
C GLU A 176 15.33 4.37 11.48
N GLN A 177 14.77 5.37 12.15
CA GLN A 177 14.49 5.29 13.59
C GLN A 177 13.35 6.20 14.04
N ALA A 178 12.17 6.12 13.43
CA ALA A 178 11.02 6.63 14.15
C ALA A 178 10.85 5.77 15.43
N PRO A 179 10.63 6.36 16.62
CA PRO A 179 10.40 5.62 17.86
C PRO A 179 8.99 5.00 17.85
N LEU A 180 8.76 4.14 16.86
CA LEU A 180 7.54 3.36 16.74
C LEU A 180 7.62 2.17 17.69
N GLN A 181 6.53 1.87 18.35
CA GLN A 181 6.41 0.62 19.10
C GLN A 181 6.74 -0.54 18.15
N ARG A 182 7.53 -1.51 18.64
CA ARG A 182 8.17 -2.56 17.82
C ARG A 182 7.22 -3.30 16.85
N GLY A 183 5.96 -3.52 17.19
CA GLY A 183 5.00 -4.18 16.31
C GLY A 183 4.55 -3.32 15.11
N LEU A 184 4.26 -2.04 15.38
CA LEU A 184 3.87 -1.08 14.35
C LEU A 184 5.01 -0.74 13.39
N GLY A 185 6.23 -0.58 13.91
CA GLY A 185 7.40 -0.34 13.06
C GLY A 185 7.58 -1.41 11.99
N THR A 186 7.38 -2.67 12.33
CA THR A 186 7.44 -3.78 11.37
C THR A 186 6.34 -3.68 10.31
N LEU A 187 5.11 -3.35 10.69
CA LEU A 187 4.02 -3.16 9.73
C LEU A 187 4.31 -1.98 8.79
N PHE A 188 4.80 -0.86 9.30
CA PHE A 188 5.14 0.31 8.49
C PHE A 188 6.29 0.08 7.49
N THR A 189 7.20 -0.83 7.78
CA THR A 189 8.29 -1.17 6.86
C THR A 189 7.89 -2.20 5.81
N LEU A 190 7.07 -3.18 6.17
CA LEU A 190 6.74 -4.29 5.30
C LEU A 190 5.52 -4.01 4.39
N LEU A 191 4.48 -3.36 4.90
CA LEU A 191 3.25 -3.13 4.14
C LEU A 191 3.40 -2.20 2.93
N PRO A 192 4.18 -1.08 3.00
CA PRO A 192 4.39 -0.24 1.81
C PRO A 192 5.29 -0.85 0.75
N ALA A 193 6.09 -1.85 1.13
CA ALA A 193 7.03 -2.53 0.24
C ALA A 193 6.41 -3.76 -0.47
N GLY A 194 5.29 -4.28 0.03
CA GLY A 194 4.58 -5.43 -0.56
C GLY A 194 3.58 -4.99 -1.59
#